data_d40731794dfc0306c28ac5df1fadc32a
#
_entry.id   d40731794dfc0306c28ac5df1fadc32a
#
_cell.length_a   1.000
_cell.length_b   1.000
_cell.length_c   1.000
_cell.angle_alpha   90.00
_cell.angle_beta   90.00
_cell.angle_gamma   90.00
#
_symmetry.space_group_name_H-M   'P 1'
#
loop_
_entity.id
_entity.type
_entity.pdbx_description
1 polymer ?
#
loop_
_entity_poly.entity_id
_entity_poly.type
_entity_poly.pdbx_seq_one_letter_code
_entity_poly.pdbx_strand_id
1 'polypeptide(L)'
;MRKNKGITLIALIITIVLLIILLGVSIDLIIDGKIFNSAEKAVNGTNAKVAQEQSRVDELMGKLNQIEGKVDKDNNTIMITKINDGISYIATAEGGMSEMYSVLQRYREVVESICNNYSEANKAQSQLELQQLLQYFDSISNETIFNNEKLLDGSSNKSVGINELTLQIDNLSSSGLGLDITAIDTNLASTEAALQYLEIINEALDKVSKNMSKSGTISNALEELSDYYTEENNIINSSTINMDKKIAKAGLNSIKGMLERNKTHCEQSILETSSTDGKQNFMAEMDALLIAIDHIANNADYNGQKLLDGTFSNISRINTTTLGGGTKLSTDVLTTEAAESAKTQYQNAIDMVEREIAKLGV
;
A
#
# COMPACT_ATOMS: atom_id res chain seq x y z
N MET A 1 2.51 -15.52 31.97
CA MET A 1 1.35 -15.97 31.20
C MET A 1 1.84 -16.66 29.93
N ARG A 2 1.67 -17.98 29.83
CA ARG A 2 2.02 -18.74 28.62
C ARG A 2 0.95 -18.46 27.55
N LYS A 3 1.34 -17.88 26.42
CA LYS A 3 0.48 -17.79 25.24
C LYS A 3 0.38 -19.21 24.61
N ASN A 4 -0.78 -19.83 24.72
CA ASN A 4 -1.10 -21.00 23.92
C ASN A 4 -1.19 -20.56 22.47
N LYS A 5 -0.21 -20.94 21.64
CA LYS A 5 -0.31 -20.85 20.18
C LYS A 5 -1.28 -21.97 19.78
N GLY A 6 -2.49 -21.61 19.36
CA GLY A 6 -3.43 -22.55 18.79
C GLY A 6 -2.82 -23.18 17.54
N ILE A 7 -2.85 -24.50 17.48
CA ILE A 7 -2.51 -25.26 16.26
C ILE A 7 -3.52 -24.81 15.19
N THR A 8 -3.04 -24.32 14.05
CA THR A 8 -3.92 -23.94 12.95
C THR A 8 -4.76 -25.16 12.51
N LEU A 9 -6.02 -24.95 12.15
CA LEU A 9 -6.94 -26.02 11.69
C LEU A 9 -6.29 -26.89 10.61
N ILE A 10 -5.48 -26.29 9.74
CA ILE A 10 -4.71 -26.95 8.68
C ILE A 10 -3.64 -27.89 9.25
N ALA A 11 -2.87 -27.45 10.25
CA ALA A 11 -1.87 -28.31 10.90
C ALA A 11 -2.52 -29.51 11.61
N LEU A 12 -3.72 -29.31 12.18
CA LEU A 12 -4.50 -30.39 12.78
C LEU A 12 -4.99 -31.39 11.72
N ILE A 13 -5.48 -30.91 10.58
CA ILE A 13 -5.94 -31.78 9.47
C ILE A 13 -4.76 -32.58 8.90
N ILE A 14 -3.60 -31.94 8.68
CA ILE A 14 -2.40 -32.60 8.16
C ILE A 14 -1.90 -33.68 9.14
N THR A 15 -1.91 -33.43 10.45
CA THR A 15 -1.51 -34.41 11.45
C THR A 15 -2.51 -35.58 11.53
N ILE A 16 -3.80 -35.34 11.38
CA ILE A 16 -4.82 -36.40 11.35
C ILE A 16 -4.68 -37.26 10.09
N VAL A 17 -4.46 -36.63 8.91
CA VAL A 17 -4.24 -37.35 7.65
C VAL A 17 -2.96 -38.19 7.71
N LEU A 18 -1.85 -37.63 8.23
CA LEU A 18 -0.60 -38.37 8.45
C LEU A 18 -0.77 -39.54 9.44
N LEU A 19 -1.55 -39.36 10.52
CA LEU A 19 -1.88 -40.43 11.49
C LEU A 19 -2.73 -41.51 10.86
N ILE A 20 -3.71 -41.19 10.02
CA ILE A 20 -4.56 -42.18 9.31
C ILE A 20 -3.72 -42.95 8.31
N ILE A 21 -2.78 -42.32 7.59
CA ILE A 21 -1.85 -42.99 6.65
C ILE A 21 -0.90 -43.92 7.41
N LEU A 22 -0.32 -43.47 8.54
CA LEU A 22 0.56 -44.28 9.40
C LEU A 22 -0.17 -45.48 10.05
N LEU A 23 -1.43 -45.28 10.49
CA LEU A 23 -2.26 -46.38 11.06
C LEU A 23 -2.66 -47.38 9.98
N GLY A 24 -3.02 -46.95 8.77
CA GLY A 24 -3.36 -47.84 7.65
C GLY A 24 -2.20 -48.75 7.24
N VAL A 25 -0.98 -48.19 7.16
CA VAL A 25 0.24 -48.96 6.85
C VAL A 25 0.63 -49.94 7.96
N SER A 26 0.35 -49.58 9.23
CA SER A 26 0.74 -50.41 10.38
C SER A 26 -0.21 -51.59 10.63
N ILE A 27 -1.48 -51.48 10.22
CA ILE A 27 -2.49 -52.54 10.45
C ILE A 27 -2.40 -53.67 9.41
N ASP A 28 -2.09 -53.34 8.13
CA ASP A 28 -1.93 -54.35 7.08
C ASP A 28 -0.66 -55.22 7.26
N LEU A 29 0.35 -54.72 7.99
CA LEU A 29 1.58 -55.45 8.30
C LEU A 29 1.45 -56.51 9.42
N ILE A 30 0.38 -56.47 10.22
CA ILE A 30 0.21 -57.30 11.41
C ILE A 30 -0.73 -58.53 11.19
N ILE A 31 -1.56 -58.54 10.16
CA ILE A 31 -2.66 -59.50 10.02
C ILE A 31 -2.32 -60.72 9.14
N ASP A 32 -1.34 -60.70 8.26
CA ASP A 32 -1.04 -61.84 7.37
C ASP A 32 0.25 -62.59 7.74
N GLY A 33 0.12 -63.55 8.67
CA GLY A 33 1.11 -64.56 9.04
C GLY A 33 1.36 -65.61 7.93
N LYS A 34 1.44 -65.21 6.65
CA LYS A 34 1.81 -66.09 5.52
C LYS A 34 3.00 -65.52 4.73
N ILE A 35 4.09 -65.38 5.42
CA ILE A 35 5.37 -64.97 4.86
C ILE A 35 6.14 -66.23 4.44
N PHE A 36 5.97 -66.84 3.30
CA PHE A 36 7.07 -67.63 2.67
C PHE A 36 6.77 -68.32 1.33
N ASN A 37 5.64 -68.03 0.64
CA ASN A 37 5.45 -68.76 -0.65
C ASN A 37 4.95 -67.88 -1.84
N SER A 38 5.31 -66.64 -1.91
CA SER A 38 4.99 -65.83 -3.10
C SER A 38 5.84 -64.55 -3.18
N ALA A 39 7.14 -64.64 -3.09
CA ALA A 39 8.03 -63.49 -3.20
C ALA A 39 7.84 -62.73 -4.55
N GLU A 40 7.58 -63.45 -5.62
CA GLU A 40 7.39 -62.85 -6.96
C GLU A 40 5.99 -62.24 -7.16
N LYS A 41 4.94 -62.84 -6.59
CA LYS A 41 3.57 -62.28 -6.58
C LYS A 41 3.43 -61.12 -5.57
N ALA A 42 4.19 -61.15 -4.47
CA ALA A 42 4.17 -60.12 -3.47
C ALA A 42 4.81 -58.82 -3.98
N VAL A 43 5.91 -58.90 -4.74
CA VAL A 43 6.59 -57.73 -5.33
C VAL A 43 5.69 -57.00 -6.33
N ASN A 44 5.04 -57.73 -7.23
CA ASN A 44 4.13 -57.12 -8.23
C ASN A 44 2.84 -56.61 -7.59
N GLY A 45 2.30 -57.28 -6.57
CA GLY A 45 1.13 -56.81 -5.83
C GLY A 45 1.45 -55.58 -4.92
N THR A 46 2.65 -55.56 -4.35
CA THR A 46 3.11 -54.42 -3.53
C THR A 46 3.37 -53.19 -4.40
N ASN A 47 4.01 -53.36 -5.55
CA ASN A 47 4.25 -52.25 -6.49
C ASN A 47 2.93 -51.66 -7.05
N ALA A 48 1.94 -52.55 -7.34
CA ALA A 48 0.62 -52.06 -7.77
C ALA A 48 -0.14 -51.32 -6.67
N LYS A 49 -0.06 -51.83 -5.39
CA LYS A 49 -0.66 -51.11 -4.24
C LYS A 49 0.06 -49.78 -3.95
N VAL A 50 1.38 -49.78 -3.99
CA VAL A 50 2.18 -48.52 -3.81
C VAL A 50 1.83 -47.52 -4.90
N ALA A 51 1.72 -47.94 -6.16
CA ALA A 51 1.30 -47.05 -7.25
C ALA A 51 -0.14 -46.55 -7.06
N GLN A 52 -1.05 -47.37 -6.55
CA GLN A 52 -2.42 -46.95 -6.26
C GLN A 52 -2.50 -46.00 -5.07
N GLU A 53 -1.71 -46.21 -4.01
CA GLU A 53 -1.62 -45.29 -2.89
C GLU A 53 -0.95 -43.97 -3.28
N GLN A 54 0.11 -44.01 -4.10
CA GLN A 54 0.72 -42.84 -4.64
C GLN A 54 -0.28 -42.03 -5.47
N SER A 55 -1.06 -42.67 -6.35
CA SER A 55 -2.12 -42.00 -7.10
C SER A 55 -3.19 -41.37 -6.22
N ARG A 56 -3.54 -42.02 -5.09
CA ARG A 56 -4.48 -41.41 -4.10
C ARG A 56 -3.87 -40.24 -3.35
N VAL A 57 -2.59 -40.32 -3.01
CA VAL A 57 -1.85 -39.20 -2.40
C VAL A 57 -1.80 -38.05 -3.37
N ASP A 58 -1.47 -38.31 -4.64
CA ASP A 58 -1.41 -37.27 -5.67
C ASP A 58 -2.80 -36.63 -5.90
N GLU A 59 -3.89 -37.41 -5.90
CA GLU A 59 -5.26 -36.88 -5.97
C GLU A 59 -5.63 -36.03 -4.75
N LEU A 60 -5.26 -36.49 -3.54
CA LEU A 60 -5.51 -35.74 -2.30
C LEU A 60 -4.68 -34.45 -2.24
N MET A 61 -3.42 -34.51 -2.66
CA MET A 61 -2.57 -33.32 -2.79
C MET A 61 -3.14 -32.35 -3.82
N GLY A 62 -3.64 -32.83 -4.95
CA GLY A 62 -4.31 -32.02 -5.94
C GLY A 62 -5.57 -31.32 -5.38
N LYS A 63 -6.38 -32.03 -4.59
CA LYS A 63 -7.55 -31.43 -3.92
C LYS A 63 -7.15 -30.44 -2.83
N LEU A 64 -6.09 -30.73 -2.08
CA LEU A 64 -5.55 -29.83 -1.05
C LEU A 64 -5.05 -28.52 -1.70
N ASN A 65 -4.24 -28.64 -2.76
CA ASN A 65 -3.74 -27.47 -3.50
C ASN A 65 -4.88 -26.63 -4.10
N GLN A 66 -5.97 -27.25 -4.55
CA GLN A 66 -7.15 -26.53 -5.02
C GLN A 66 -7.87 -25.78 -3.90
N ILE A 67 -7.94 -26.35 -2.69
CA ILE A 67 -8.57 -25.72 -1.53
C ILE A 67 -7.69 -24.55 -1.05
N GLU A 68 -6.38 -24.76 -0.94
CA GLU A 68 -5.43 -23.73 -0.52
C GLU A 68 -5.36 -22.59 -1.53
N GLY A 69 -5.25 -22.86 -2.83
CA GLY A 69 -5.30 -21.83 -3.86
C GLY A 69 -6.63 -21.05 -3.90
N LYS A 70 -7.75 -21.67 -3.47
CA LYS A 70 -9.01 -20.94 -3.29
C LYS A 70 -8.95 -19.99 -2.10
N VAL A 71 -8.35 -20.42 -0.99
CA VAL A 71 -8.17 -19.57 0.21
C VAL A 71 -7.27 -18.37 -0.12
N ASP A 72 -6.15 -18.58 -0.81
CA ASP A 72 -5.25 -17.50 -1.22
C ASP A 72 -5.96 -16.50 -2.13
N LYS A 73 -6.74 -17.00 -3.11
CA LYS A 73 -7.56 -16.16 -3.99
C LYS A 73 -8.61 -15.34 -3.23
N ASP A 74 -9.30 -15.96 -2.27
CA ASP A 74 -10.31 -15.28 -1.47
C ASP A 74 -9.65 -14.18 -0.59
N ASN A 75 -8.47 -14.45 -0.03
CA ASN A 75 -7.68 -13.48 0.73
C ASN A 75 -7.23 -12.30 -0.15
N ASN A 76 -6.71 -12.57 -1.36
CA ASN A 76 -6.30 -11.53 -2.30
C ASN A 76 -7.49 -10.69 -2.76
N THR A 77 -8.65 -11.30 -3.00
CA THR A 77 -9.88 -10.58 -3.35
C THR A 77 -10.31 -9.63 -2.23
N ILE A 78 -10.24 -10.08 -0.97
CA ILE A 78 -10.52 -9.24 0.21
C ILE A 78 -9.51 -8.09 0.29
N MET A 79 -8.23 -8.36 0.03
CA MET A 79 -7.18 -7.33 0.08
C MET A 79 -7.37 -6.29 -1.03
N ILE A 80 -7.63 -6.70 -2.27
CA ILE A 80 -7.95 -5.81 -3.38
C ILE A 80 -9.16 -4.94 -3.05
N THR A 81 -10.20 -5.50 -2.44
CA THR A 81 -11.38 -4.74 -2.03
C THR A 81 -11.02 -3.65 -1.01
N LYS A 82 -10.24 -3.99 0.02
CA LYS A 82 -9.78 -3.00 1.02
C LYS A 82 -8.91 -1.90 0.42
N ILE A 83 -8.03 -2.27 -0.51
CA ILE A 83 -7.18 -1.30 -1.22
C ILE A 83 -8.05 -0.36 -2.06
N ASN A 84 -9.01 -0.89 -2.81
CA ASN A 84 -9.92 -0.10 -3.63
C ASN A 84 -10.84 0.81 -2.79
N ASP A 85 -11.27 0.36 -1.62
CA ASP A 85 -11.99 1.20 -0.64
C ASP A 85 -11.09 2.35 -0.16
N GLY A 86 -9.81 2.07 0.11
CA GLY A 86 -8.82 3.08 0.46
C GLY A 86 -8.59 4.10 -0.64
N ILE A 87 -8.43 3.66 -1.89
CA ILE A 87 -8.30 4.54 -3.06
C ILE A 87 -9.55 5.40 -3.23
N SER A 88 -10.74 4.81 -3.08
CA SER A 88 -12.01 5.54 -3.18
C SER A 88 -12.19 6.60 -2.09
N TYR A 89 -11.76 6.28 -0.86
CA TYR A 89 -11.70 7.22 0.25
C TYR A 89 -10.80 8.41 -0.06
N ILE A 90 -9.59 8.15 -0.55
CA ILE A 90 -8.62 9.18 -0.96
C ILE A 90 -9.19 10.03 -2.10
N ALA A 91 -9.71 9.42 -3.15
CA ALA A 91 -10.26 10.13 -4.30
C ALA A 91 -11.43 11.06 -3.91
N THR A 92 -12.26 10.65 -2.95
CA THR A 92 -13.34 11.50 -2.41
C THR A 92 -12.76 12.71 -1.69
N ALA A 93 -11.74 12.53 -0.85
CA ALA A 93 -11.07 13.63 -0.15
C ALA A 93 -10.37 14.58 -1.13
N GLU A 94 -9.67 14.05 -2.13
CA GLU A 94 -8.98 14.84 -3.16
C GLU A 94 -9.96 15.68 -4.00
N GLY A 95 -11.13 15.12 -4.33
CA GLY A 95 -12.19 15.85 -5.01
C GLY A 95 -12.62 17.09 -4.22
N GLY A 96 -12.91 16.92 -2.94
CA GLY A 96 -13.25 18.03 -2.04
C GLY A 96 -12.11 19.05 -1.89
N MET A 97 -10.87 18.57 -1.67
CA MET A 97 -9.70 19.44 -1.55
C MET A 97 -9.41 20.23 -2.85
N SER A 98 -9.59 19.63 -4.03
CA SER A 98 -9.42 20.32 -5.30
C SER A 98 -10.43 21.45 -5.50
N GLU A 99 -11.68 21.22 -5.09
CA GLU A 99 -12.72 22.22 -5.12
C GLU A 99 -12.42 23.36 -4.11
N MET A 100 -12.02 23.00 -2.87
CA MET A 100 -11.58 23.96 -1.85
C MET A 100 -10.42 24.81 -2.35
N TYR A 101 -9.43 24.23 -3.00
CA TYR A 101 -8.28 24.94 -3.57
C TYR A 101 -8.73 25.98 -4.61
N SER A 102 -9.65 25.60 -5.48
CA SER A 102 -10.22 26.50 -6.50
C SER A 102 -10.98 27.68 -5.87
N VAL A 103 -11.74 27.43 -4.80
CA VAL A 103 -12.45 28.48 -4.04
C VAL A 103 -11.45 29.42 -3.37
N LEU A 104 -10.38 28.89 -2.76
CA LEU A 104 -9.33 29.71 -2.14
C LEU A 104 -8.56 30.56 -3.17
N GLN A 105 -8.31 30.05 -4.37
CA GLN A 105 -7.73 30.85 -5.44
C GLN A 105 -8.63 32.03 -5.80
N ARG A 106 -9.95 31.80 -5.94
CA ARG A 106 -10.90 32.90 -6.20
C ARG A 106 -10.96 33.88 -5.03
N TYR A 107 -10.95 33.37 -3.79
CA TYR A 107 -10.92 34.16 -2.58
C TYR A 107 -9.70 35.11 -2.55
N ARG A 108 -8.52 34.57 -2.87
CA ARG A 108 -7.26 35.32 -2.99
C ARG A 108 -7.36 36.42 -4.06
N GLU A 109 -7.87 36.13 -5.27
CA GLU A 109 -8.06 37.09 -6.34
C GLU A 109 -8.92 38.29 -5.91
N VAL A 110 -10.00 38.04 -5.17
CA VAL A 110 -10.88 39.11 -4.66
C VAL A 110 -10.13 40.01 -3.67
N VAL A 111 -9.33 39.43 -2.74
CA VAL A 111 -8.55 40.20 -1.79
C VAL A 111 -7.41 40.97 -2.49
N GLU A 112 -6.72 40.35 -3.47
CA GLU A 112 -5.72 41.05 -4.30
C GLU A 112 -6.29 42.27 -5.05
N SER A 113 -7.52 42.12 -5.55
CA SER A 113 -8.22 43.25 -6.21
C SER A 113 -8.44 44.42 -5.27
N ILE A 114 -8.71 44.17 -3.99
CA ILE A 114 -8.84 45.23 -2.97
C ILE A 114 -7.49 45.88 -2.69
N CYS A 115 -6.41 45.08 -2.57
CA CYS A 115 -5.07 45.61 -2.35
C CYS A 115 -4.64 46.56 -3.47
N ASN A 116 -4.97 46.23 -4.72
CA ASN A 116 -4.58 47.00 -5.88
C ASN A 116 -5.45 48.27 -6.11
N ASN A 117 -6.70 48.23 -5.68
CA ASN A 117 -7.66 49.29 -5.97
C ASN A 117 -8.66 49.52 -4.80
N TYR A 118 -8.09 49.90 -3.65
CA TYR A 118 -8.88 50.11 -2.42
C TYR A 118 -9.85 51.26 -2.57
N SER A 119 -11.14 51.00 -2.40
CA SER A 119 -12.21 51.99 -2.21
C SER A 119 -13.32 51.37 -1.36
N GLU A 120 -14.06 52.17 -0.58
CA GLU A 120 -15.15 51.68 0.27
C GLU A 120 -16.25 50.98 -0.54
N ALA A 121 -16.52 51.43 -1.77
CA ALA A 121 -17.52 50.83 -2.64
C ALA A 121 -17.04 49.44 -3.14
N ASN A 122 -15.79 49.27 -3.54
CA ASN A 122 -15.21 47.99 -3.95
C ASN A 122 -15.14 47.04 -2.77
N LYS A 123 -14.76 47.53 -1.59
CA LYS A 123 -14.71 46.78 -0.35
C LYS A 123 -16.05 46.14 -0.02
N ALA A 124 -17.14 46.89 -0.01
CA ALA A 124 -18.47 46.40 0.34
C ALA A 124 -18.96 45.28 -0.60
N GLN A 125 -18.69 45.41 -1.92
CA GLN A 125 -19.00 44.38 -2.89
C GLN A 125 -18.16 43.13 -2.71
N SER A 126 -16.85 43.27 -2.50
CA SER A 126 -15.91 42.18 -2.29
C SER A 126 -16.17 41.43 -0.99
N GLN A 127 -16.57 42.11 0.07
CA GLN A 127 -16.96 41.48 1.33
C GLN A 127 -18.12 40.50 1.17
N LEU A 128 -19.15 40.86 0.40
CA LEU A 128 -20.27 39.98 0.13
C LEU A 128 -19.81 38.73 -0.66
N GLU A 129 -18.97 38.92 -1.66
CA GLU A 129 -18.41 37.77 -2.43
C GLU A 129 -17.54 36.87 -1.56
N LEU A 130 -16.66 37.43 -0.73
CA LEU A 130 -15.82 36.68 0.19
C LEU A 130 -16.64 35.87 1.21
N GLN A 131 -17.72 36.47 1.75
CA GLN A 131 -18.64 35.77 2.65
C GLN A 131 -19.30 34.57 1.96
N GLN A 132 -19.75 34.73 0.72
CA GLN A 132 -20.36 33.65 -0.05
C GLN A 132 -19.35 32.54 -0.38
N LEU A 133 -18.14 32.92 -0.79
CA LEU A 133 -17.06 31.97 -1.06
C LEU A 133 -16.70 31.18 0.19
N LEU A 134 -16.61 31.82 1.36
CA LEU A 134 -16.26 31.16 2.61
C LEU A 134 -17.36 30.23 3.11
N GLN A 135 -18.66 30.63 2.96
CA GLN A 135 -19.77 29.72 3.22
C GLN A 135 -19.78 28.50 2.31
N TYR A 136 -19.48 28.69 1.03
CA TYR A 136 -19.37 27.58 0.09
C TYR A 136 -18.17 26.67 0.44
N PHE A 137 -17.04 27.26 0.80
CA PHE A 137 -15.87 26.54 1.28
C PHE A 137 -16.16 25.65 2.49
N ASP A 138 -16.90 26.17 3.48
CA ASP A 138 -17.31 25.40 4.65
C ASP A 138 -18.33 24.30 4.31
N SER A 139 -19.18 24.52 3.30
CA SER A 139 -20.08 23.46 2.85
C SER A 139 -19.30 22.29 2.23
N ILE A 140 -18.26 22.55 1.43
CA ILE A 140 -17.37 21.51 0.90
C ILE A 140 -16.74 20.72 2.04
N SER A 141 -16.18 21.41 3.05
CA SER A 141 -15.58 20.74 4.21
C SER A 141 -16.55 19.85 4.97
N ASN A 142 -17.80 20.25 5.06
CA ASN A 142 -18.84 19.52 5.80
C ASN A 142 -19.51 18.41 4.98
N GLU A 143 -19.58 18.53 3.66
CA GLU A 143 -20.31 17.65 2.76
C GLU A 143 -19.40 16.62 2.06
N THR A 144 -18.07 16.77 2.13
CA THR A 144 -17.13 15.74 1.66
C THR A 144 -17.12 14.59 2.66
N ILE A 145 -17.93 13.57 2.35
CA ILE A 145 -18.22 12.43 3.24
C ILE A 145 -17.95 11.12 2.50
N PHE A 146 -17.31 10.16 3.18
CA PHE A 146 -17.16 8.79 2.72
C PHE A 146 -17.64 7.83 3.83
N ASN A 147 -18.58 6.94 3.53
CA ASN A 147 -19.16 6.00 4.50
C ASN A 147 -19.61 6.65 5.81
N ASN A 148 -20.32 7.79 5.74
CA ASN A 148 -20.79 8.61 6.87
C ASN A 148 -19.69 9.28 7.70
N GLU A 149 -18.45 9.28 7.26
CA GLU A 149 -17.32 9.93 7.90
C GLU A 149 -16.94 11.20 7.12
N LYS A 150 -16.85 12.33 7.83
CA LYS A 150 -16.36 13.57 7.23
C LYS A 150 -14.86 13.47 7.04
N LEU A 151 -14.37 13.94 5.88
CA LEU A 151 -12.98 13.74 5.50
C LEU A 151 -12.10 14.97 5.73
N LEU A 152 -12.67 16.18 5.73
CA LEU A 152 -11.92 17.43 5.63
C LEU A 152 -12.00 18.31 6.87
N ASP A 153 -12.63 17.87 7.96
CA ASP A 153 -12.78 18.61 9.21
C ASP A 153 -11.68 18.34 10.26
N GLY A 154 -10.67 17.54 9.90
CA GLY A 154 -9.57 17.14 10.78
C GLY A 154 -9.89 15.99 11.74
N SER A 155 -11.11 15.46 11.73
CA SER A 155 -11.48 14.29 12.54
C SER A 155 -11.00 12.97 11.95
N SER A 156 -10.66 12.96 10.65
CA SER A 156 -10.28 11.77 9.92
C SER A 156 -8.80 11.45 10.09
N ASN A 157 -8.53 10.31 10.73
CA ASN A 157 -7.20 9.69 10.82
C ASN A 157 -7.38 8.18 10.69
N LYS A 158 -7.16 7.66 9.50
CA LYS A 158 -7.55 6.29 9.15
C LYS A 158 -6.46 5.54 8.43
N SER A 159 -6.31 4.26 8.76
CA SER A 159 -5.56 3.33 7.91
C SER A 159 -6.34 3.08 6.62
N VAL A 160 -5.68 3.24 5.48
CA VAL A 160 -6.29 3.12 4.16
C VAL A 160 -5.67 1.94 3.40
N GLY A 161 -6.51 1.03 2.98
CA GLY A 161 -6.12 -0.18 2.25
C GLY A 161 -5.40 -1.20 3.14
N ILE A 162 -4.23 -0.88 3.62
CA ILE A 162 -3.44 -1.70 4.55
C ILE A 162 -3.22 -0.97 5.88
N ASN A 163 -3.00 -1.73 6.97
CA ASN A 163 -2.92 -1.15 8.32
C ASN A 163 -1.72 -0.20 8.51
N GLU A 164 -0.66 -0.40 7.75
CA GLU A 164 0.59 0.35 7.82
C GLU A 164 0.52 1.72 7.12
N LEU A 165 -0.41 1.88 6.14
CA LEU A 165 -0.63 3.14 5.44
C LEU A 165 -1.75 3.92 6.13
N THR A 166 -1.41 5.06 6.72
CA THR A 166 -2.36 5.92 7.43
C THR A 166 -2.46 7.28 6.74
N LEU A 167 -3.67 7.68 6.38
CA LEU A 167 -3.96 9.02 5.91
C LEU A 167 -4.57 9.84 7.04
N GLN A 168 -3.91 10.93 7.39
CA GLN A 168 -4.41 11.97 8.27
C GLN A 168 -4.56 13.24 7.44
N ILE A 169 -5.79 13.76 7.36
CA ILE A 169 -6.10 15.04 6.73
C ILE A 169 -6.27 16.07 7.85
N ASP A 170 -5.63 17.22 7.69
CA ASP A 170 -5.73 18.31 8.65
C ASP A 170 -7.16 18.90 8.65
N ASN A 171 -7.47 19.72 9.66
CA ASN A 171 -8.71 20.50 9.64
C ASN A 171 -8.62 21.56 8.53
N LEU A 172 -9.35 21.33 7.45
CA LEU A 172 -9.43 22.21 6.28
C LEU A 172 -10.70 23.09 6.29
N SER A 173 -11.49 23.15 7.38
CA SER A 173 -12.55 24.14 7.51
C SER A 173 -11.99 25.57 7.49
N SER A 174 -12.79 26.56 7.20
CA SER A 174 -12.37 27.97 7.24
C SER A 174 -11.70 28.32 8.57
N SER A 175 -12.27 27.89 9.69
CA SER A 175 -11.70 28.09 11.03
C SER A 175 -10.35 27.37 11.23
N GLY A 176 -10.19 26.16 10.69
CA GLY A 176 -8.95 25.38 10.74
C GLY A 176 -7.82 26.00 9.92
N LEU A 177 -8.19 26.78 8.91
CA LEU A 177 -7.25 27.51 8.05
C LEU A 177 -7.02 28.97 8.49
N GLY A 178 -7.69 29.44 9.54
CA GLY A 178 -7.58 30.81 10.02
C GLY A 178 -8.37 31.83 9.19
N LEU A 179 -9.33 31.37 8.40
CA LEU A 179 -10.19 32.20 7.57
C LEU A 179 -11.51 32.48 8.34
N ASP A 180 -11.55 33.60 9.07
CA ASP A 180 -12.70 33.95 9.88
C ASP A 180 -13.67 34.89 9.13
N ILE A 181 -14.88 34.40 8.88
CA ILE A 181 -15.95 35.16 8.23
C ILE A 181 -16.32 36.45 9.01
N THR A 182 -16.19 36.41 10.34
CA THR A 182 -16.51 37.55 11.21
C THR A 182 -15.42 38.62 11.21
N ALA A 183 -14.19 38.25 10.82
CA ALA A 183 -13.04 39.14 10.77
C ALA A 183 -12.83 39.78 9.38
N ILE A 184 -13.65 39.48 8.37
CA ILE A 184 -13.47 39.98 7.00
C ILE A 184 -13.44 41.52 6.98
N ASP A 185 -14.31 42.18 7.72
CA ASP A 185 -14.35 43.66 7.83
C ASP A 185 -13.02 44.24 8.35
N THR A 186 -12.45 43.64 9.39
CA THR A 186 -11.18 44.03 9.99
C THR A 186 -10.01 43.72 9.05
N ASN A 187 -10.02 42.58 8.40
CA ASN A 187 -8.98 42.11 7.47
C ASN A 187 -8.94 42.97 6.19
N LEU A 188 -10.02 43.67 5.85
CA LEU A 188 -10.12 44.56 4.72
C LEU A 188 -10.23 46.03 5.12
N ALA A 189 -9.85 46.39 6.36
CA ALA A 189 -9.96 47.77 6.86
C ALA A 189 -8.97 48.74 6.21
N SER A 190 -7.85 48.26 5.70
CA SER A 190 -6.84 49.01 4.95
C SER A 190 -6.10 48.13 3.96
N THR A 191 -5.32 48.71 3.07
CA THR A 191 -4.44 47.95 2.16
C THR A 191 -3.44 47.08 2.92
N GLU A 192 -2.88 47.60 4.03
CA GLU A 192 -1.94 46.86 4.87
C GLU A 192 -2.61 45.62 5.53
N ALA A 193 -3.82 45.77 6.03
CA ALA A 193 -4.59 44.66 6.60
C ALA A 193 -4.93 43.62 5.52
N ALA A 194 -5.33 44.06 4.33
CA ALA A 194 -5.60 43.15 3.21
C ALA A 194 -4.35 42.38 2.74
N LEU A 195 -3.17 43.01 2.74
CA LEU A 195 -1.89 42.33 2.44
C LEU A 195 -1.54 41.27 3.48
N GLN A 196 -1.74 41.56 4.78
CA GLN A 196 -1.55 40.57 5.85
C GLN A 196 -2.54 39.41 5.72
N TYR A 197 -3.76 39.71 5.30
CA TYR A 197 -4.76 38.66 5.07
C TYR A 197 -4.42 37.75 3.87
N LEU A 198 -3.77 38.30 2.84
CA LEU A 198 -3.25 37.52 1.73
C LEU A 198 -2.22 36.48 2.17
N GLU A 199 -1.40 36.76 3.18
CA GLU A 199 -0.46 35.79 3.75
C GLU A 199 -1.21 34.60 4.36
N ILE A 200 -2.29 34.84 5.12
CA ILE A 200 -3.13 33.81 5.71
C ILE A 200 -3.78 32.95 4.60
N ILE A 201 -4.26 33.57 3.53
CA ILE A 201 -4.86 32.86 2.39
C ILE A 201 -3.82 32.00 1.67
N ASN A 202 -2.60 32.47 1.49
CA ASN A 202 -1.52 31.68 0.90
C ASN A 202 -1.15 30.50 1.78
N GLU A 203 -1.08 30.67 3.11
CA GLU A 203 -0.88 29.57 4.05
C GLU A 203 -2.02 28.52 3.99
N ALA A 204 -3.27 28.99 3.79
CA ALA A 204 -4.42 28.10 3.60
C ALA A 204 -4.30 27.30 2.30
N LEU A 205 -3.93 27.93 1.19
CA LEU A 205 -3.66 27.26 -0.09
C LEU A 205 -2.55 26.20 0.06
N ASP A 206 -1.46 26.54 0.75
CA ASP A 206 -0.35 25.60 1.01
C ASP A 206 -0.79 24.40 1.85
N LYS A 207 -1.61 24.61 2.88
CA LYS A 207 -2.16 23.52 3.70
C LYS A 207 -3.04 22.57 2.88
N VAL A 208 -3.93 23.10 2.05
CA VAL A 208 -4.77 22.28 1.16
C VAL A 208 -3.88 21.50 0.19
N SER A 209 -2.92 22.17 -0.47
CA SER A 209 -1.99 21.53 -1.41
C SER A 209 -1.15 20.43 -0.76
N LYS A 210 -0.66 20.62 0.47
CA LYS A 210 0.08 19.59 1.23
C LYS A 210 -0.78 18.37 1.56
N ASN A 211 -2.04 18.57 1.92
CA ASN A 211 -2.95 17.45 2.17
C ASN A 211 -3.28 16.68 0.87
N MET A 212 -3.47 17.37 -0.25
CA MET A 212 -3.61 16.74 -1.57
C MET A 212 -2.37 15.91 -1.93
N SER A 213 -1.17 16.45 -1.73
CA SER A 213 0.07 15.73 -1.98
C SER A 213 0.21 14.48 -1.12
N LYS A 214 -0.09 14.55 0.20
CA LYS A 214 -0.11 13.38 1.09
C LYS A 214 -1.08 12.31 0.58
N SER A 215 -2.27 12.71 0.16
CA SER A 215 -3.28 11.80 -0.38
C SER A 215 -2.75 11.08 -1.64
N GLY A 216 -2.22 11.83 -2.59
CA GLY A 216 -1.64 11.28 -3.82
C GLY A 216 -0.48 10.32 -3.57
N THR A 217 0.40 10.59 -2.59
CA THR A 217 1.51 9.67 -2.27
C THR A 217 1.01 8.31 -1.76
N ILE A 218 -0.03 8.32 -0.93
CA ILE A 218 -0.64 7.08 -0.41
C ILE A 218 -1.43 6.37 -1.51
N SER A 219 -2.16 7.11 -2.36
CA SER A 219 -2.87 6.55 -3.51
C SER A 219 -1.93 5.79 -4.43
N ASN A 220 -0.78 6.37 -4.77
CA ASN A 220 0.24 5.73 -5.60
C ASN A 220 0.74 4.40 -4.99
N ALA A 221 1.00 4.37 -3.68
CA ALA A 221 1.42 3.15 -3.01
C ALA A 221 0.32 2.07 -2.97
N LEU A 222 -0.95 2.47 -2.83
CA LEU A 222 -2.09 1.55 -2.89
C LEU A 222 -2.32 1.00 -4.31
N GLU A 223 -2.11 1.79 -5.34
CA GLU A 223 -2.19 1.34 -6.74
C GLU A 223 -1.16 0.25 -7.02
N GLU A 224 0.11 0.44 -6.62
CA GLU A 224 1.16 -0.57 -6.75
C GLU A 224 0.81 -1.88 -6.02
N LEU A 225 0.20 -1.79 -4.82
CA LEU A 225 -0.30 -2.94 -4.08
C LEU A 225 -1.49 -3.62 -4.79
N SER A 226 -2.41 -2.85 -5.35
CA SER A 226 -3.55 -3.35 -6.12
C SER A 226 -3.09 -4.15 -7.34
N ASP A 227 -2.10 -3.63 -8.05
CA ASP A 227 -1.50 -4.28 -9.22
C ASP A 227 -0.83 -5.60 -8.85
N TYR A 228 -0.06 -5.61 -7.73
CA TYR A 228 0.55 -6.84 -7.23
C TYR A 228 -0.49 -7.93 -6.91
N TYR A 229 -1.52 -7.63 -6.11
CA TYR A 229 -2.54 -8.61 -5.74
C TYR A 229 -3.40 -9.05 -6.91
N THR A 230 -3.60 -8.17 -7.90
CA THR A 230 -4.29 -8.51 -9.16
C THR A 230 -3.47 -9.50 -9.97
N GLU A 231 -2.16 -9.29 -10.10
CA GLU A 231 -1.27 -10.20 -10.82
C GLU A 231 -1.15 -11.55 -10.11
N GLU A 232 -1.05 -11.56 -8.77
CA GLU A 232 -1.05 -12.77 -7.97
C GLU A 232 -2.34 -13.59 -8.19
N ASN A 233 -3.51 -12.95 -8.19
CA ASN A 233 -4.78 -13.60 -8.52
C ASN A 233 -4.80 -14.18 -9.95
N ASN A 234 -4.23 -13.48 -10.93
CA ASN A 234 -4.12 -13.94 -12.30
C ASN A 234 -3.24 -15.20 -12.38
N ILE A 235 -2.12 -15.24 -11.67
CA ILE A 235 -1.23 -16.40 -11.60
C ILE A 235 -1.97 -17.59 -10.98
N ILE A 236 -2.65 -17.42 -9.85
CA ILE A 236 -3.43 -18.45 -9.17
C ILE A 236 -4.55 -18.98 -10.09
N ASN A 237 -5.27 -18.12 -10.80
CA ASN A 237 -6.33 -18.50 -11.72
C ASN A 237 -5.81 -19.26 -12.96
N SER A 238 -4.57 -19.02 -13.40
CA SER A 238 -4.00 -19.68 -14.57
C SER A 238 -3.67 -21.15 -14.36
N SER A 239 -3.69 -21.63 -13.10
CA SER A 239 -3.40 -23.03 -12.71
C SER A 239 -2.13 -23.59 -13.38
N THR A 240 -1.08 -22.80 -13.45
CA THR A 240 0.17 -23.15 -14.13
C THR A 240 1.16 -23.86 -13.21
N ILE A 241 2.12 -24.57 -13.80
CA ILE A 241 3.25 -25.15 -13.06
C ILE A 241 4.12 -24.03 -12.46
N ASN A 242 4.68 -24.27 -11.27
CA ASN A 242 5.54 -23.33 -10.52
C ASN A 242 4.83 -22.01 -10.15
N MET A 243 3.59 -22.07 -9.69
CA MET A 243 2.84 -20.90 -9.25
C MET A 243 3.56 -20.15 -8.12
N ASP A 244 4.12 -20.87 -7.16
CA ASP A 244 4.97 -20.35 -6.09
C ASP A 244 6.10 -19.45 -6.61
N LYS A 245 6.87 -19.94 -7.59
CA LYS A 245 7.95 -19.16 -8.20
C LYS A 245 7.44 -17.98 -9.01
N LYS A 246 6.29 -18.12 -9.68
CA LYS A 246 5.68 -17.01 -10.44
C LYS A 246 5.16 -15.91 -9.53
N ILE A 247 4.53 -16.27 -8.41
CA ILE A 247 4.07 -15.32 -7.39
C ILE A 247 5.28 -14.61 -6.76
N ALA A 248 6.32 -15.37 -6.38
CA ALA A 248 7.57 -14.77 -5.89
C ALA A 248 8.16 -13.78 -6.89
N LYS A 249 8.18 -14.13 -8.19
CA LYS A 249 8.66 -13.24 -9.26
C LYS A 249 7.78 -12.00 -9.42
N ALA A 250 6.45 -12.13 -9.35
CA ALA A 250 5.53 -11.01 -9.40
C ALA A 250 5.81 -10.03 -8.24
N GLY A 251 5.93 -10.53 -7.00
CA GLY A 251 6.29 -9.72 -5.84
C GLY A 251 7.64 -9.00 -6.00
N LEU A 252 8.67 -9.71 -6.48
CA LEU A 252 9.98 -9.12 -6.75
C LEU A 252 9.93 -8.05 -7.87
N ASN A 253 9.12 -8.24 -8.91
CA ASN A 253 8.96 -7.27 -9.98
C ASN A 253 8.25 -6.00 -9.48
N SER A 254 7.18 -6.12 -8.68
CA SER A 254 6.51 -4.98 -8.06
C SER A 254 7.46 -4.21 -7.13
N ILE A 255 8.22 -4.92 -6.29
CA ILE A 255 9.25 -4.32 -5.43
C ILE A 255 10.31 -3.58 -6.28
N LYS A 256 10.77 -4.18 -7.38
CA LYS A 256 11.71 -3.53 -8.29
C LYS A 256 11.14 -2.23 -8.87
N GLY A 257 9.91 -2.24 -9.36
CA GLY A 257 9.22 -1.04 -9.88
C GLY A 257 9.18 0.09 -8.87
N MET A 258 8.80 -0.21 -7.61
CA MET A 258 8.80 0.78 -6.52
C MET A 258 10.19 1.32 -6.20
N LEU A 259 11.23 0.48 -6.22
CA LEU A 259 12.62 0.92 -6.02
C LEU A 259 13.12 1.82 -7.17
N GLU A 260 12.75 1.51 -8.42
CA GLU A 260 13.04 2.34 -9.59
C GLU A 260 12.37 3.70 -9.49
N ARG A 261 11.12 3.75 -9.02
CA ARG A 261 10.38 4.99 -8.77
C ARG A 261 11.06 5.82 -7.68
N ASN A 262 11.45 5.22 -6.56
CA ASN A 262 12.20 5.90 -5.50
C ASN A 262 13.55 6.43 -5.98
N LYS A 263 14.27 5.67 -6.81
CA LYS A 263 15.51 6.14 -7.46
C LYS A 263 15.24 7.36 -8.34
N THR A 264 14.13 7.37 -9.10
CA THR A 264 13.74 8.52 -9.94
C THR A 264 13.48 9.76 -9.08
N HIS A 265 12.85 9.63 -7.90
CA HIS A 265 12.67 10.75 -6.97
C HIS A 265 14.00 11.30 -6.45
N CYS A 266 14.98 10.42 -6.17
CA CYS A 266 16.33 10.87 -5.84
C CYS A 266 16.94 11.69 -6.99
N GLU A 267 16.82 11.22 -8.23
CA GLU A 267 17.34 11.91 -9.43
C GLU A 267 16.67 13.27 -9.64
N GLN A 268 15.36 13.35 -9.47
CA GLN A 268 14.62 14.60 -9.55
C GLN A 268 15.02 15.58 -8.45
N SER A 269 15.30 15.08 -7.23
CA SER A 269 15.72 15.90 -6.10
C SER A 269 17.12 16.51 -6.24
N ILE A 270 17.98 15.90 -7.05
CA ILE A 270 19.33 16.39 -7.37
C ILE A 270 19.26 17.62 -8.28
N LEU A 271 18.19 17.77 -9.06
CA LEU A 271 18.04 18.92 -9.97
C LEU A 271 17.90 20.22 -9.18
N GLU A 272 18.63 21.26 -9.58
CA GLU A 272 18.62 22.59 -8.93
C GLU A 272 17.23 23.24 -8.90
N THR A 273 16.33 22.83 -9.80
CA THR A 273 14.96 23.35 -9.92
C THR A 273 14.00 22.79 -8.87
N SER A 274 14.41 21.77 -8.10
CA SER A 274 13.53 21.15 -7.11
C SER A 274 13.41 22.00 -5.87
N SER A 275 12.18 22.45 -5.56
CA SER A 275 11.89 23.21 -4.33
C SER A 275 11.99 22.30 -3.08
N THR A 276 12.17 22.90 -1.91
CA THR A 276 12.17 22.18 -0.63
C THR A 276 10.85 21.42 -0.42
N ASP A 277 9.71 22.02 -0.73
CA ASP A 277 8.40 21.37 -0.62
C ASP A 277 8.27 20.21 -1.62
N GLY A 278 8.78 20.36 -2.85
CA GLY A 278 8.84 19.28 -3.83
C GLY A 278 9.65 18.08 -3.33
N LYS A 279 10.82 18.35 -2.70
CA LYS A 279 11.66 17.30 -2.10
C LYS A 279 10.98 16.60 -0.92
N GLN A 280 10.23 17.34 -0.08
CA GLN A 280 9.45 16.77 1.00
C GLN A 280 8.32 15.86 0.48
N ASN A 281 7.68 16.24 -0.63
CA ASN A 281 6.67 15.39 -1.28
C ASN A 281 7.30 14.10 -1.82
N PHE A 282 8.49 14.16 -2.44
CA PHE A 282 9.22 12.95 -2.84
C PHE A 282 9.54 12.05 -1.66
N MET A 283 10.01 12.62 -0.53
CA MET A 283 10.28 11.83 0.69
C MET A 283 9.03 11.12 1.18
N ALA A 284 7.88 11.79 1.22
CA ALA A 284 6.62 11.20 1.65
C ALA A 284 6.18 10.04 0.73
N GLU A 285 6.33 10.19 -0.59
CA GLU A 285 6.04 9.12 -1.54
C GLU A 285 7.02 7.95 -1.41
N MET A 286 8.30 8.24 -1.27
CA MET A 286 9.33 7.23 -1.04
C MET A 286 9.04 6.42 0.24
N ASP A 287 8.63 7.06 1.34
CA ASP A 287 8.25 6.38 2.58
C ASP A 287 7.02 5.49 2.38
N ALA A 288 5.98 5.95 1.68
CA ALA A 288 4.79 5.16 1.38
C ALA A 288 5.12 3.92 0.53
N LEU A 289 5.99 4.08 -0.49
CA LEU A 289 6.45 2.96 -1.32
C LEU A 289 7.31 1.97 -0.53
N LEU A 290 8.15 2.42 0.42
CA LEU A 290 8.89 1.51 1.30
C LEU A 290 7.96 0.68 2.20
N ILE A 291 6.85 1.26 2.67
CA ILE A 291 5.82 0.52 3.41
C ILE A 291 5.18 -0.54 2.51
N ALA A 292 4.84 -0.19 1.26
CA ALA A 292 4.28 -1.13 0.30
C ALA A 292 5.27 -2.27 -0.05
N ILE A 293 6.56 -1.97 -0.20
CA ILE A 293 7.63 -2.97 -0.38
C ILE A 293 7.66 -3.96 0.79
N ASP A 294 7.70 -3.48 2.03
CA ASP A 294 7.71 -4.34 3.21
C ASP A 294 6.40 -5.14 3.34
N HIS A 295 5.27 -4.56 2.93
CA HIS A 295 3.99 -5.26 2.90
C HIS A 295 4.01 -6.45 1.92
N ILE A 296 4.44 -6.27 0.67
CA ILE A 296 4.58 -7.35 -0.31
C ILE A 296 5.58 -8.40 0.20
N ALA A 297 6.74 -7.96 0.69
CA ALA A 297 7.80 -8.85 1.16
C ALA A 297 7.36 -9.77 2.32
N ASN A 298 6.48 -9.27 3.20
CA ASN A 298 5.96 -10.01 4.35
C ASN A 298 4.71 -10.85 4.01
N ASN A 299 3.97 -10.51 2.96
CA ASN A 299 2.68 -11.11 2.65
C ASN A 299 2.67 -11.95 1.38
N ALA A 300 3.69 -11.86 0.51
CA ALA A 300 3.82 -12.77 -0.62
C ALA A 300 3.91 -14.20 -0.11
N ASP A 301 2.84 -14.97 -0.27
CA ASP A 301 2.77 -16.38 0.12
C ASP A 301 1.96 -17.20 -0.89
N TYR A 302 2.19 -18.52 -0.86
CA TYR A 302 1.39 -19.47 -1.61
C TYR A 302 1.28 -20.77 -0.82
N ASN A 303 0.07 -21.25 -0.63
CA ASN A 303 -0.22 -22.44 0.17
C ASN A 303 0.39 -22.36 1.59
N GLY A 304 0.34 -21.19 2.22
CA GLY A 304 0.87 -20.95 3.57
C GLY A 304 2.39 -20.89 3.66
N GLN A 305 3.12 -20.97 2.53
CA GLN A 305 4.56 -20.80 2.48
C GLN A 305 4.90 -19.34 2.12
N LYS A 306 5.68 -18.67 2.96
CA LYS A 306 6.24 -17.35 2.63
C LYS A 306 7.28 -17.48 1.52
N LEU A 307 7.21 -16.61 0.53
CA LEU A 307 8.03 -16.70 -0.68
C LEU A 307 9.23 -15.75 -0.69
N LEU A 308 9.18 -14.66 0.11
CA LEU A 308 10.21 -13.62 0.11
C LEU A 308 10.91 -13.44 1.47
N ASP A 309 10.71 -14.34 2.43
CA ASP A 309 11.29 -14.29 3.78
C ASP A 309 12.68 -14.93 3.92
N GLY A 310 13.23 -15.44 2.83
CA GLY A 310 14.53 -16.12 2.78
C GLY A 310 14.48 -17.64 2.99
N THR A 311 13.30 -18.23 3.12
CA THR A 311 13.12 -19.69 3.28
C THR A 311 12.78 -20.41 1.99
N PHE A 312 12.35 -19.68 0.95
CA PHE A 312 11.89 -20.23 -0.31
C PHE A 312 12.97 -20.17 -1.40
N SER A 313 13.19 -21.29 -2.08
CA SER A 313 13.93 -21.41 -3.39
C SER A 313 15.31 -20.71 -3.46
N ASN A 314 16.07 -20.68 -2.35
CA ASN A 314 17.36 -19.97 -2.22
C ASN A 314 17.29 -18.45 -2.46
N ILE A 315 16.09 -17.86 -2.42
CA ILE A 315 15.91 -16.41 -2.43
C ILE A 315 16.37 -15.86 -1.08
N SER A 316 17.13 -14.79 -1.11
CA SER A 316 17.47 -14.04 0.11
C SER A 316 16.23 -13.38 0.69
N ARG A 317 16.21 -13.17 2.02
CA ARG A 317 15.15 -12.38 2.64
C ARG A 317 15.07 -11.00 2.00
N ILE A 318 13.87 -10.60 1.61
CA ILE A 318 13.58 -9.28 1.03
C ILE A 318 12.83 -8.45 2.07
N ASN A 319 13.32 -7.27 2.37
CA ASN A 319 12.65 -6.17 3.06
C ASN A 319 13.49 -4.91 2.90
N THR A 320 12.98 -3.76 3.28
CA THR A 320 13.67 -2.47 3.12
C THR A 320 15.01 -2.39 3.85
N THR A 321 15.17 -3.14 4.96
CA THR A 321 16.44 -3.22 5.70
C THR A 321 17.48 -4.08 5.00
N THR A 322 17.11 -5.27 4.51
CA THR A 322 18.04 -6.13 3.76
C THR A 322 18.47 -5.51 2.43
N LEU A 323 17.52 -4.85 1.74
CA LEU A 323 17.78 -4.11 0.51
C LEU A 323 18.70 -2.92 0.74
N GLY A 324 18.66 -2.30 1.91
CA GLY A 324 19.55 -1.21 2.33
C GLY A 324 20.88 -1.67 2.93
N GLY A 325 21.23 -2.97 2.80
CA GLY A 325 22.53 -3.51 3.28
C GLY A 325 22.65 -3.60 4.79
N GLY A 326 21.54 -3.76 5.50
CA GLY A 326 21.47 -3.88 6.98
C GLY A 326 20.89 -2.65 7.67
N THR A 327 20.65 -1.56 6.93
CA THR A 327 19.92 -0.37 7.40
C THR A 327 18.72 -0.14 6.48
N LYS A 328 17.63 0.44 6.99
CA LYS A 328 16.49 0.82 6.14
C LYS A 328 16.95 1.74 5.01
N LEU A 329 16.45 1.54 3.80
CA LEU A 329 16.68 2.42 2.66
C LEU A 329 16.34 3.87 3.02
N SER A 330 17.20 4.80 2.65
CA SER A 330 17.03 6.23 2.95
C SER A 330 16.01 6.89 2.03
N THR A 331 15.17 7.71 2.61
CA THR A 331 14.25 8.61 1.88
C THR A 331 14.70 10.08 1.96
N ASP A 332 15.81 10.38 2.62
CA ASP A 332 16.35 11.73 2.71
C ASP A 332 16.92 12.18 1.37
N VAL A 333 16.29 13.18 0.77
CA VAL A 333 16.65 13.80 -0.50
C VAL A 333 16.69 15.33 -0.41
N LEU A 334 16.76 15.88 0.82
CA LEU A 334 16.76 17.33 1.03
C LEU A 334 18.02 18.00 0.50
N THR A 335 19.17 17.34 0.63
CA THR A 335 20.44 17.81 0.05
C THR A 335 20.83 16.98 -1.15
N THR A 336 21.66 17.55 -2.03
CA THR A 336 22.19 16.84 -3.21
C THR A 336 23.01 15.61 -2.79
N GLU A 337 23.83 15.72 -1.74
CA GLU A 337 24.65 14.63 -1.22
C GLU A 337 23.77 13.50 -0.64
N ALA A 338 22.71 13.82 0.10
CA ALA A 338 21.77 12.83 0.62
C ALA A 338 21.04 12.11 -0.53
N ALA A 339 20.56 12.87 -1.53
CA ALA A 339 19.88 12.32 -2.71
C ALA A 339 20.78 11.42 -3.55
N GLU A 340 22.06 11.77 -3.77
CA GLU A 340 23.03 10.92 -4.46
C GLU A 340 23.35 9.63 -3.67
N SER A 341 23.46 9.75 -2.35
CA SER A 341 23.65 8.61 -1.48
C SER A 341 22.45 7.66 -1.53
N ALA A 342 21.24 8.19 -1.39
CA ALA A 342 19.99 7.43 -1.48
C ALA A 342 19.84 6.76 -2.87
N LYS A 343 20.07 7.48 -3.95
CA LYS A 343 20.06 6.96 -5.32
C LYS A 343 20.97 5.74 -5.48
N THR A 344 22.18 5.81 -4.91
CA THR A 344 23.14 4.69 -4.94
C THR A 344 22.60 3.48 -4.15
N GLN A 345 21.97 3.71 -2.99
CA GLN A 345 21.33 2.64 -2.22
C GLN A 345 20.21 1.97 -3.01
N TYR A 346 19.34 2.74 -3.68
CA TYR A 346 18.27 2.19 -4.51
C TYR A 346 18.81 1.41 -5.72
N GLN A 347 19.86 1.86 -6.37
CA GLN A 347 20.49 1.09 -7.44
C GLN A 347 21.01 -0.27 -6.95
N ASN A 348 21.70 -0.30 -5.82
CA ASN A 348 22.19 -1.55 -5.22
C ASN A 348 21.03 -2.49 -4.82
N ALA A 349 19.93 -1.93 -4.34
CA ALA A 349 18.71 -2.68 -4.00
C ALA A 349 18.05 -3.28 -5.26
N ILE A 350 17.96 -2.53 -6.36
CA ILE A 350 17.47 -2.99 -7.66
C ILE A 350 18.32 -4.15 -8.16
N ASP A 351 19.66 -3.99 -8.16
CA ASP A 351 20.59 -5.03 -8.58
C ASP A 351 20.46 -6.30 -7.72
N MET A 352 20.16 -6.15 -6.42
CA MET A 352 19.90 -7.28 -5.53
C MET A 352 18.62 -8.01 -5.94
N VAL A 353 17.51 -7.29 -6.13
CA VAL A 353 16.22 -7.86 -6.54
C VAL A 353 16.34 -8.57 -7.89
N GLU A 354 17.05 -8.01 -8.87
CA GLU A 354 17.30 -8.66 -10.16
C GLU A 354 18.05 -9.99 -10.03
N ARG A 355 19.05 -10.06 -9.15
CA ARG A 355 19.72 -11.33 -8.85
C ARG A 355 18.79 -12.36 -8.23
N GLU A 356 17.86 -11.94 -7.36
CA GLU A 356 16.88 -12.85 -6.77
C GLU A 356 15.85 -13.34 -7.80
N ILE A 357 15.39 -12.47 -8.71
CA ILE A 357 14.53 -12.86 -9.85
C ILE A 357 15.22 -13.91 -10.72
N ALA A 358 16.52 -13.72 -11.02
CA ALA A 358 17.28 -14.66 -11.83
C ALA A 358 17.39 -16.06 -11.20
N LYS A 359 17.41 -16.18 -9.87
CA LYS A 359 17.47 -17.47 -9.16
C LYS A 359 16.18 -18.30 -9.34
N LEU A 360 15.04 -17.66 -9.61
CA LEU A 360 13.76 -18.35 -9.75
C LEU A 360 13.69 -19.21 -11.03
N GLY A 361 14.35 -18.80 -12.11
CA GLY A 361 14.42 -19.57 -13.37
C GLY A 361 13.07 -19.79 -14.04
N VAL A 362 12.13 -18.83 -13.91
CA VAL A 362 10.78 -18.86 -14.50
C VAL A 362 10.50 -17.60 -15.31
#